data_38a0b376bf1beb82daee67d55cd34e4a
#
_entry.id   38a0b376bf1beb82daee67d55cd34e4a
#
_cell.length_a   1.000
_cell.length_b   1.000
_cell.length_c   1.000
_cell.angle_alpha   90.00
_cell.angle_beta   90.00
_cell.angle_gamma   90.00
#
_symmetry.space_group_name_H-M   'P 1'
#
loop_
_entity.id
_entity.type
_entity.pdbx_description
1 polymer ?
#
loop_
_entity_poly.entity_id
_entity_poly.type
_entity_poly.pdbx_seq_one_letter_code
_entity_poly.pdbx_strand_id
1 'polypeptide(L)'
;MKTKHLLQALALVALGQGAVHAAPLMLQDASITATYNGAADGMLGLDHDFAAGPGANTTKLDPTDTGVEFLTSDFLFGIDFSADGLLTVIANYAVAPGAYSMRFDLGGALPVTTFTLTGMEGLTGIPSLSIIDSHTIALDLSGVDWSEFSSLSARLETGPAVAVPEPGVPAILMGGLATLALVQNGRSGRKPRA
;
A
#
# COMPACT_ATOMS: atom_id res chain seq x y z
N MET A 1 -14.98 -20.32 -49.86
CA MET A 1 -13.96 -20.65 -48.85
C MET A 1 -13.27 -19.42 -48.28
N LYS A 2 -13.99 -18.47 -47.63
CA LYS A 2 -13.39 -17.21 -47.10
C LYS A 2 -13.78 -16.88 -45.67
N THR A 3 -14.50 -17.77 -44.96
CA THR A 3 -15.00 -17.50 -43.59
C THR A 3 -14.18 -18.12 -42.45
N LYS A 4 -13.19 -18.97 -42.76
CA LYS A 4 -12.39 -19.67 -41.74
C LYS A 4 -11.27 -18.83 -41.13
N HIS A 5 -10.84 -17.75 -41.78
CA HIS A 5 -9.75 -16.90 -41.27
C HIS A 5 -10.22 -15.77 -40.33
N LEU A 6 -11.52 -15.46 -40.33
CA LEU A 6 -12.07 -14.40 -39.45
C LEU A 6 -12.19 -14.86 -37.98
N LEU A 7 -12.35 -16.14 -37.72
CA LEU A 7 -12.50 -16.69 -36.38
C LEU A 7 -11.16 -16.87 -35.64
N GLN A 8 -10.05 -16.92 -36.35
CA GLN A 8 -8.72 -17.04 -35.72
C GLN A 8 -8.17 -15.72 -35.22
N ALA A 9 -8.61 -14.59 -35.74
CA ALA A 9 -8.17 -13.25 -35.27
C ALA A 9 -8.85 -12.84 -33.95
N LEU A 10 -10.00 -13.41 -33.60
CA LEU A 10 -10.76 -13.04 -32.39
C LEU A 10 -10.26 -13.75 -31.12
N ALA A 11 -9.50 -14.83 -31.25
CA ALA A 11 -9.03 -15.64 -30.12
C ALA A 11 -7.76 -15.09 -29.44
N LEU A 12 -7.07 -14.12 -30.02
CA LEU A 12 -5.78 -13.62 -29.51
C LEU A 12 -5.89 -12.39 -28.59
N VAL A 13 -7.08 -11.80 -28.44
CA VAL A 13 -7.30 -10.58 -27.62
C VAL A 13 -7.59 -10.90 -26.15
N ALA A 14 -7.82 -12.14 -25.77
CA ALA A 14 -8.27 -12.53 -24.43
C ALA A 14 -7.14 -12.85 -23.42
N LEU A 15 -5.87 -12.74 -23.76
CA LEU A 15 -4.76 -13.19 -22.91
C LEU A 15 -3.96 -12.08 -22.22
N GLY A 16 -4.47 -10.85 -22.20
CA GLY A 16 -3.77 -9.70 -21.61
C GLY A 16 -4.32 -9.20 -20.28
N GLN A 17 -4.98 -10.03 -19.47
CA GLN A 17 -5.34 -9.67 -18.10
C GLN A 17 -4.10 -9.91 -17.21
N GLY A 18 -3.19 -8.94 -17.19
CA GLY A 18 -2.12 -8.91 -16.20
C GLY A 18 -2.72 -8.93 -14.80
N ALA A 19 -2.28 -9.85 -13.94
CA ALA A 19 -2.64 -9.83 -12.54
C ALA A 19 -2.19 -8.49 -11.94
N VAL A 20 -3.13 -7.70 -11.46
CA VAL A 20 -2.84 -6.44 -10.78
C VAL A 20 -2.46 -6.82 -9.35
N HIS A 21 -1.18 -6.70 -9.03
CA HIS A 21 -0.67 -6.94 -7.68
C HIS A 21 -0.78 -5.66 -6.85
N ALA A 22 -1.08 -5.80 -5.55
CA ALA A 22 -0.93 -4.72 -4.60
C ALA A 22 0.55 -4.28 -4.58
N ALA A 23 0.79 -2.98 -4.47
CA ALA A 23 2.13 -2.41 -4.43
C ALA A 23 2.46 -1.97 -3.00
N PRO A 24 3.73 -2.00 -2.58
CA PRO A 24 4.15 -1.41 -1.32
C PRO A 24 3.67 0.03 -1.20
N LEU A 25 3.20 0.43 -0.01
CA LEU A 25 2.84 1.81 0.26
C LEU A 25 4.13 2.65 0.37
N MET A 26 4.23 3.68 -0.45
CA MET A 26 5.38 4.60 -0.37
C MET A 26 5.09 5.66 0.67
N LEU A 27 5.88 5.66 1.76
CA LEU A 27 5.77 6.60 2.87
C LEU A 27 6.82 7.71 2.83
N GLN A 28 7.64 7.78 1.79
CA GLN A 28 8.67 8.80 1.67
C GLN A 28 8.07 10.20 1.87
N ASP A 29 8.67 10.99 2.76
CA ASP A 29 8.19 12.32 3.17
C ASP A 29 6.82 12.36 3.88
N ALA A 30 6.26 11.21 4.27
CA ALA A 30 5.02 11.17 5.03
C ALA A 30 5.20 11.82 6.42
N SER A 31 4.17 12.54 6.86
CA SER A 31 4.05 12.98 8.26
C SER A 31 3.04 12.07 8.93
N ILE A 32 3.47 11.37 9.97
CA ILE A 32 2.68 10.36 10.68
C ILE A 32 2.27 10.91 12.03
N THR A 33 0.98 10.80 12.37
CA THR A 33 0.45 11.13 13.69
C THR A 33 0.01 9.85 14.40
N ALA A 34 0.49 9.65 15.61
CA ALA A 34 0.27 8.41 16.34
C ALA A 34 -0.45 8.62 17.68
N THR A 35 -1.13 7.57 18.15
CA THR A 35 -1.66 7.49 19.52
C THR A 35 -1.33 6.13 20.14
N TYR A 36 -1.13 6.11 21.44
CA TYR A 36 -0.93 4.91 22.22
C TYR A 36 -1.99 4.82 23.31
N ASN A 37 -2.66 3.68 23.39
CA ASN A 37 -3.81 3.45 24.28
C ASN A 37 -4.89 4.54 24.16
N GLY A 38 -5.08 5.08 22.93
CA GLY A 38 -6.04 6.13 22.64
C GLY A 38 -5.60 7.55 23.04
N ALA A 39 -4.40 7.73 23.60
CA ALA A 39 -3.87 9.00 24.05
C ALA A 39 -2.78 9.54 23.12
N ALA A 40 -2.86 10.82 22.76
CA ALA A 40 -1.85 11.48 21.92
C ALA A 40 -0.52 11.67 22.67
N ASP A 41 -0.57 12.01 23.94
CA ASP A 41 0.58 12.15 24.84
C ASP A 41 1.24 10.80 25.20
N GLY A 42 0.64 9.69 24.78
CA GLY A 42 1.22 8.37 24.88
C GLY A 42 2.28 8.07 23.81
N MET A 43 2.43 8.93 22.78
CA MET A 43 3.44 8.77 21.71
C MET A 43 4.38 9.96 21.69
N LEU A 44 5.67 9.68 21.49
CA LEU A 44 6.77 10.64 21.43
C LEU A 44 7.49 10.48 20.09
N GLY A 45 7.44 11.49 19.25
CA GLY A 45 7.99 11.47 17.90
C GLY A 45 9.43 11.96 17.82
N LEU A 46 10.16 11.46 16.82
CA LEU A 46 11.55 11.80 16.54
C LEU A 46 11.77 13.32 16.32
N ASP A 47 10.87 13.99 15.59
CA ASP A 47 10.98 15.44 15.33
C ASP A 47 10.91 16.30 16.60
N HIS A 48 10.54 15.71 17.72
CA HIS A 48 10.50 16.32 19.05
C HIS A 48 11.56 15.75 20.00
N ASP A 49 12.60 15.09 19.46
CA ASP A 49 13.64 14.42 20.26
C ASP A 49 13.05 13.47 21.31
N PHE A 50 11.92 12.85 21.01
CA PHE A 50 11.12 12.01 21.91
C PHE A 50 10.73 12.68 23.23
N ALA A 51 10.62 14.01 23.23
CA ALA A 51 10.19 14.78 24.40
C ALA A 51 8.67 15.02 24.36
N ALA A 52 8.04 14.95 25.53
CA ALA A 52 6.61 15.22 25.68
C ALA A 52 6.32 16.71 25.44
N GLY A 53 5.25 17.00 24.71
CA GLY A 53 4.81 18.37 24.43
C GLY A 53 3.69 18.42 23.39
N PRO A 54 3.15 19.61 23.12
CA PRO A 54 2.15 19.77 22.06
C PRO A 54 2.67 19.31 20.70
N GLY A 55 1.96 18.37 20.04
CA GLY A 55 2.34 17.83 18.74
C GLY A 55 3.44 16.76 18.78
N ALA A 56 3.94 16.38 19.96
CA ALA A 56 4.99 15.36 20.11
C ALA A 56 4.63 13.99 19.52
N ASN A 57 3.36 13.73 19.32
CA ASN A 57 2.85 12.51 18.70
C ASN A 57 2.81 12.56 17.15
N THR A 58 3.42 13.57 16.54
CA THR A 58 3.52 13.70 15.07
C THR A 58 4.99 13.84 14.69
N THR A 59 5.44 13.05 13.74
CA THR A 59 6.79 13.11 13.21
C THR A 59 6.80 12.85 11.70
N LYS A 60 7.79 13.41 11.02
CA LYS A 60 8.08 13.08 9.63
C LYS A 60 8.90 11.81 9.57
N LEU A 61 8.63 10.98 8.57
CA LEU A 61 9.41 9.77 8.32
C LEU A 61 10.91 10.13 8.14
N ASP A 62 11.79 9.43 8.85
CA ASP A 62 13.23 9.58 8.70
C ASP A 62 13.66 9.07 7.31
N PRO A 63 14.19 9.95 6.43
CA PRO A 63 14.60 9.54 5.09
C PRO A 63 15.86 8.65 5.10
N THR A 64 16.57 8.55 6.23
CA THR A 64 17.77 7.71 6.36
C THR A 64 17.45 6.28 6.78
N ASP A 65 16.22 6.02 7.26
CA ASP A 65 15.75 4.70 7.70
C ASP A 65 16.69 4.05 8.74
N THR A 66 17.23 4.85 9.66
CA THR A 66 18.26 4.41 10.62
C THR A 66 17.81 4.37 12.07
N GLY A 67 16.59 4.79 12.34
CA GLY A 67 16.07 4.91 13.69
C GLY A 67 14.57 4.63 13.78
N VAL A 68 14.02 4.77 14.98
CA VAL A 68 12.58 4.70 15.21
C VAL A 68 11.96 6.08 15.08
N GLU A 69 10.77 6.17 14.48
CA GLU A 69 9.99 7.40 14.40
C GLU A 69 9.30 7.74 15.71
N PHE A 70 8.92 6.72 16.49
CA PHE A 70 8.20 6.95 17.73
C PHE A 70 8.72 6.06 18.86
N LEU A 71 8.59 6.59 20.09
CA LEU A 71 8.64 5.83 21.34
C LEU A 71 7.30 5.97 22.05
N THR A 72 6.84 4.93 22.70
CA THR A 72 5.74 5.07 23.66
C THR A 72 6.20 5.84 24.90
N SER A 73 5.33 6.63 25.53
CA SER A 73 5.69 7.50 26.66
C SER A 73 6.13 6.72 27.91
N ASP A 74 5.77 5.44 28.01
CA ASP A 74 6.25 4.48 28.99
C ASP A 74 7.56 3.79 28.59
N PHE A 75 8.09 4.10 27.40
CA PHE A 75 9.30 3.52 26.78
C PHE A 75 9.25 2.00 26.59
N LEU A 76 8.07 1.39 26.61
CA LEU A 76 7.95 -0.04 26.35
C LEU A 76 8.22 -0.41 24.91
N PHE A 77 7.80 0.45 23.94
CA PHE A 77 7.90 0.15 22.53
C PHE A 77 8.57 1.26 21.75
N GLY A 78 9.45 0.87 20.81
CA GLY A 78 9.91 1.67 19.69
C GLY A 78 9.14 1.31 18.44
N ILE A 79 8.82 2.30 17.59
CA ILE A 79 8.08 2.11 16.36
C ILE A 79 8.87 2.71 15.20
N ASP A 80 9.10 1.92 14.19
CA ASP A 80 9.85 2.25 12.99
C ASP A 80 8.99 2.04 11.74
N PHE A 81 9.04 3.00 10.81
CA PHE A 81 8.39 2.93 9.52
C PHE A 81 9.42 3.07 8.42
N SER A 82 9.56 2.06 7.57
CA SER A 82 10.40 2.19 6.38
C SER A 82 9.70 2.96 5.26
N ALA A 83 10.49 3.58 4.40
CA ALA A 83 9.97 4.34 3.25
C ALA A 83 9.11 3.50 2.28
N ASP A 84 9.28 2.18 2.27
CA ASP A 84 8.52 1.23 1.43
C ASP A 84 7.31 0.60 2.14
N GLY A 85 6.90 1.16 3.31
CA GLY A 85 5.69 0.77 4.01
C GLY A 85 5.81 -0.48 4.89
N LEU A 86 7.00 -0.80 5.39
CA LEU A 86 7.15 -1.75 6.49
C LEU A 86 7.01 -1.00 7.82
N LEU A 87 6.13 -1.47 8.68
CA LEU A 87 6.02 -1.06 10.08
C LEU A 87 6.70 -2.11 10.94
N THR A 88 7.58 -1.69 11.83
CA THR A 88 8.21 -2.54 12.86
C THR A 88 7.93 -1.97 14.24
N VAL A 89 7.41 -2.81 15.14
CA VAL A 89 7.27 -2.50 16.57
C VAL A 89 8.29 -3.33 17.33
N ILE A 90 9.11 -2.68 18.16
CA ILE A 90 10.20 -3.29 18.92
C ILE A 90 9.91 -3.11 20.41
N ALA A 91 9.93 -4.18 21.18
CA ALA A 91 9.84 -4.09 22.62
C ALA A 91 11.21 -3.77 23.24
N ASN A 92 11.31 -2.70 24.01
CA ASN A 92 12.55 -2.34 24.71
C ASN A 92 12.82 -3.23 25.92
N TYR A 93 11.79 -3.87 26.44
CA TYR A 93 11.84 -4.77 27.60
C TYR A 93 10.89 -5.95 27.39
N ALA A 94 10.94 -6.93 28.28
CA ALA A 94 9.91 -7.96 28.35
C ALA A 94 8.58 -7.33 28.78
N VAL A 95 7.52 -7.53 27.99
CA VAL A 95 6.19 -6.95 28.22
C VAL A 95 5.16 -8.07 28.25
N ALA A 96 4.54 -8.28 29.41
CA ALA A 96 3.46 -9.24 29.59
C ALA A 96 2.19 -8.78 28.85
N PRO A 97 1.28 -9.69 28.46
CA PRO A 97 0.00 -9.32 27.88
C PRO A 97 -0.75 -8.28 28.69
N GLY A 98 -1.24 -7.23 28.04
CA GLY A 98 -1.90 -6.09 28.67
C GLY A 98 -2.73 -5.29 27.65
N ALA A 99 -3.35 -4.22 28.08
CA ALA A 99 -4.15 -3.37 27.19
C ALA A 99 -3.25 -2.41 26.40
N TYR A 100 -2.59 -2.91 25.36
CA TYR A 100 -1.72 -2.12 24.48
C TYR A 100 -2.35 -1.97 23.10
N SER A 101 -2.56 -0.74 22.68
CA SER A 101 -3.07 -0.43 21.34
C SER A 101 -2.36 0.78 20.76
N MET A 102 -2.13 0.74 19.45
CA MET A 102 -1.50 1.82 18.70
C MET A 102 -2.36 2.18 17.51
N ARG A 103 -2.41 3.47 17.18
CA ARG A 103 -3.08 3.96 15.98
C ARG A 103 -2.18 4.97 15.28
N PHE A 104 -2.10 4.88 13.96
CA PHE A 104 -1.27 5.73 13.12
C PHE A 104 -2.11 6.32 12.00
N ASP A 105 -2.12 7.63 11.89
CA ASP A 105 -2.61 8.38 10.74
C ASP A 105 -1.40 8.71 9.86
N LEU A 106 -1.39 8.17 8.65
CA LEU A 106 -0.31 8.28 7.68
C LEU A 106 -0.40 9.56 6.82
N GLY A 107 -1.28 10.48 7.18
CA GLY A 107 -1.43 11.79 6.54
C GLY A 107 -1.76 11.71 5.05
N GLY A 108 -0.95 12.38 4.23
CA GLY A 108 -1.15 12.45 2.78
C GLY A 108 -0.61 11.27 1.97
N ALA A 109 -0.25 10.15 2.60
CA ALA A 109 0.19 8.95 1.90
C ALA A 109 -0.90 8.39 0.97
N LEU A 110 -0.52 7.52 0.03
CA LEU A 110 -1.48 6.80 -0.80
C LEU A 110 -2.41 5.94 0.07
N PRO A 111 -3.66 5.72 -0.37
CA PRO A 111 -4.61 4.92 0.39
C PRO A 111 -4.10 3.52 0.72
N VAL A 112 -4.13 3.15 2.00
CA VAL A 112 -3.83 1.80 2.47
C VAL A 112 -4.98 0.88 2.08
N THR A 113 -4.67 -0.24 1.45
CA THR A 113 -5.65 -1.27 1.07
C THR A 113 -5.39 -2.60 1.74
N THR A 114 -4.13 -2.86 2.12
CA THR A 114 -3.75 -4.04 2.92
C THR A 114 -2.83 -3.64 4.05
N PHE A 115 -3.00 -4.33 5.18
CA PHE A 115 -2.15 -4.22 6.36
C PHE A 115 -1.99 -5.62 6.94
N THR A 116 -0.84 -6.24 6.68
CA THR A 116 -0.62 -7.66 6.95
C THR A 116 0.61 -7.91 7.81
N LEU A 117 0.50 -8.83 8.76
CA LEU A 117 1.62 -9.29 9.57
C LEU A 117 2.62 -10.04 8.68
N THR A 118 3.91 -9.67 8.77
CA THR A 118 4.99 -10.27 7.98
C THR A 118 6.04 -10.97 8.83
N GLY A 119 6.16 -10.61 10.11
CA GLY A 119 7.14 -11.22 11.01
C GLY A 119 6.76 -11.06 12.47
N MET A 120 7.19 -12.02 13.28
CA MET A 120 7.10 -12.03 14.74
C MET A 120 8.35 -12.72 15.30
N GLU A 121 9.21 -11.98 15.97
CA GLU A 121 10.45 -12.50 16.52
C GLU A 121 10.50 -12.32 18.03
N GLY A 122 10.63 -13.41 18.78
CA GLY A 122 10.75 -13.40 20.25
C GLY A 122 9.46 -13.03 20.99
N LEU A 123 8.29 -13.15 20.34
CA LEU A 123 7.00 -12.88 20.94
C LEU A 123 6.03 -14.06 20.72
N THR A 124 5.03 -14.17 21.60
CA THR A 124 3.96 -15.16 21.51
C THR A 124 2.60 -14.49 21.61
N GLY A 125 1.56 -15.15 21.10
CA GLY A 125 0.23 -14.55 20.97
C GLY A 125 -0.04 -14.07 19.55
N ILE A 126 -1.19 -13.44 19.34
CA ILE A 126 -1.63 -12.99 18.03
C ILE A 126 -2.06 -11.52 18.12
N PRO A 127 -1.34 -10.60 17.50
CA PRO A 127 -1.77 -9.20 17.39
C PRO A 127 -2.98 -9.09 16.45
N SER A 128 -3.79 -8.06 16.65
CA SER A 128 -4.85 -7.72 15.70
C SER A 128 -4.45 -6.46 14.92
N LEU A 129 -4.47 -6.56 13.60
CA LEU A 129 -4.17 -5.47 12.68
C LEU A 129 -5.45 -5.06 11.97
N SER A 130 -5.70 -3.76 11.87
CA SER A 130 -6.90 -3.23 11.21
C SER A 130 -6.61 -1.95 10.44
N ILE A 131 -7.33 -1.76 9.33
CA ILE A 131 -7.40 -0.51 8.59
C ILE A 131 -8.69 0.17 9.05
N ILE A 132 -8.55 1.36 9.66
CA ILE A 132 -9.68 2.14 10.18
C ILE A 132 -10.32 2.96 9.05
N ASP A 133 -9.47 3.57 8.23
CA ASP A 133 -9.87 4.29 7.02
C ASP A 133 -8.70 4.25 6.00
N SER A 134 -8.82 4.98 4.91
CA SER A 134 -7.83 4.95 3.83
C SER A 134 -6.41 5.40 4.23
N HIS A 135 -6.25 6.09 5.36
CA HIS A 135 -4.97 6.64 5.80
C HIS A 135 -4.63 6.26 7.25
N THR A 136 -5.53 5.56 7.93
CA THR A 136 -5.39 5.24 9.35
C THR A 136 -5.37 3.74 9.56
N ILE A 137 -4.33 3.27 10.24
CA ILE A 137 -4.18 1.88 10.69
C ILE A 137 -4.20 1.78 12.21
N ALA A 138 -4.53 0.61 12.73
CA ALA A 138 -4.45 0.33 14.16
C ALA A 138 -3.93 -1.08 14.43
N LEU A 139 -3.18 -1.19 15.53
CA LEU A 139 -2.70 -2.44 16.10
C LEU A 139 -3.28 -2.62 17.48
N ASP A 140 -3.82 -3.81 17.76
CA ASP A 140 -4.13 -4.27 19.11
C ASP A 140 -3.11 -5.35 19.49
N LEU A 141 -2.32 -5.06 20.51
CA LEU A 141 -1.23 -5.90 20.99
C LEU A 141 -1.58 -6.57 22.33
N SER A 142 -2.83 -6.45 22.78
CA SER A 142 -3.28 -6.88 24.13
C SER A 142 -3.04 -8.35 24.43
N GLY A 143 -3.09 -9.21 23.40
CA GLY A 143 -2.89 -10.65 23.55
C GLY A 143 -1.44 -11.11 23.31
N VAL A 144 -0.48 -10.18 23.23
CA VAL A 144 0.91 -10.50 22.88
C VAL A 144 1.80 -10.44 24.11
N ASP A 145 2.60 -11.48 24.28
CA ASP A 145 3.66 -11.57 25.29
C ASP A 145 5.01 -11.34 24.60
N TRP A 146 5.77 -10.36 25.07
CA TRP A 146 6.98 -9.87 24.42
C TRP A 146 8.21 -10.20 25.26
N SER A 147 9.21 -10.80 24.63
CA SER A 147 10.56 -10.84 25.19
C SER A 147 11.26 -9.50 24.99
N GLU A 148 12.30 -9.23 25.76
CA GLU A 148 13.15 -8.05 25.53
C GLU A 148 13.76 -8.07 24.11
N PHE A 149 13.69 -6.94 23.43
CA PHE A 149 14.12 -6.72 22.03
C PHE A 149 13.41 -7.60 20.99
N SER A 150 12.29 -8.18 21.37
CA SER A 150 11.43 -8.85 20.39
C SER A 150 10.78 -7.85 19.43
N SER A 151 10.43 -8.30 18.23
CA SER A 151 9.87 -7.43 17.20
C SER A 151 8.68 -8.04 16.46
N LEU A 152 7.77 -7.16 16.08
CA LEU A 152 6.63 -7.44 15.22
C LEU A 152 6.80 -6.61 13.94
N SER A 153 6.68 -7.23 12.78
CA SER A 153 6.72 -6.52 11.49
C SER A 153 5.42 -6.72 10.73
N ALA A 154 4.94 -5.64 10.12
CA ALA A 154 3.73 -5.65 9.31
C ALA A 154 3.92 -4.78 8.05
N ARG A 155 3.36 -5.23 6.93
CA ARG A 155 3.45 -4.58 5.62
C ARG A 155 2.18 -3.81 5.32
N LEU A 156 2.37 -2.57 4.88
CA LEU A 156 1.35 -1.70 4.33
C LEU A 156 1.44 -1.71 2.81
N GLU A 157 0.30 -1.87 2.14
CA GLU A 157 0.25 -1.85 0.68
C GLU A 157 -0.89 -0.93 0.22
N THR A 158 -0.66 -0.29 -0.92
CA THR A 158 -1.70 0.44 -1.64
C THR A 158 -2.39 -0.49 -2.63
N GLY A 159 -3.65 -0.24 -2.90
CA GLY A 159 -4.38 -0.95 -3.95
C GLY A 159 -3.72 -0.74 -5.31
N PRO A 160 -4.02 -1.64 -6.25
CA PRO A 160 -3.58 -1.43 -7.61
C PRO A 160 -4.04 -0.04 -8.03
N ALA A 161 -3.12 0.77 -8.52
CA ALA A 161 -3.52 1.96 -9.25
C ALA A 161 -4.56 1.49 -10.27
N VAL A 162 -5.80 1.99 -10.16
CA VAL A 162 -6.84 1.67 -11.13
C VAL A 162 -6.24 2.07 -12.46
N ALA A 163 -5.75 1.08 -13.21
CA ALA A 163 -5.26 1.32 -14.55
C ALA A 163 -6.44 1.95 -15.28
N VAL A 164 -6.40 3.27 -15.44
CA VAL A 164 -7.31 3.95 -16.37
C VAL A 164 -7.10 3.19 -17.67
N PRO A 165 -8.13 2.50 -18.20
CA PRO A 165 -7.95 1.79 -19.45
C PRO A 165 -7.53 2.84 -20.48
N GLU A 166 -6.23 2.91 -20.74
CA GLU A 166 -5.78 3.68 -21.89
C GLU A 166 -6.58 3.15 -23.06
N PRO A 167 -7.28 4.01 -23.85
CA PRO A 167 -8.00 3.55 -25.02
C PRO A 167 -6.97 2.81 -25.86
N GLY A 168 -7.04 1.47 -25.75
CA GLY A 168 -5.94 0.60 -26.06
C GLY A 168 -5.48 0.85 -27.49
N VAL A 169 -4.21 1.11 -27.67
CA VAL A 169 -3.54 1.20 -29.00
C VAL A 169 -4.09 0.14 -29.97
N PRO A 170 -4.44 -1.11 -29.53
CA PRO A 170 -5.16 -2.07 -30.36
C PRO A 170 -6.53 -1.63 -30.82
N ALA A 171 -7.32 -0.91 -30.02
CA ALA A 171 -8.65 -0.47 -30.43
C ALA A 171 -8.57 0.66 -31.46
N ILE A 172 -7.60 1.55 -31.32
CA ILE A 172 -7.33 2.62 -32.31
C ILE A 172 -6.77 2.02 -33.59
N LEU A 173 -5.87 1.05 -33.50
CA LEU A 173 -5.28 0.37 -34.65
C LEU A 173 -6.32 -0.46 -35.44
N MET A 174 -7.20 -1.17 -34.73
CA MET A 174 -8.30 -1.93 -35.35
C MET A 174 -9.33 -1.02 -35.99
N GLY A 175 -9.66 0.12 -35.36
CA GLY A 175 -10.54 1.14 -35.94
C GLY A 175 -9.93 1.77 -37.18
N GLY A 176 -8.64 2.06 -37.18
CA GLY A 176 -7.89 2.59 -38.34
C GLY A 176 -7.79 1.62 -39.50
N LEU A 177 -7.54 0.34 -39.24
CA LEU A 177 -7.48 -0.71 -40.28
C LEU A 177 -8.85 -1.00 -40.87
N ALA A 178 -9.94 -0.97 -40.11
CA ALA A 178 -11.30 -1.14 -40.58
C ALA A 178 -11.72 0.00 -41.54
N THR A 179 -11.37 1.24 -41.22
CA THR A 179 -11.65 2.40 -42.09
C THR A 179 -10.84 2.38 -43.39
N LEU A 180 -9.57 1.95 -43.32
CA LEU A 180 -8.74 1.76 -44.53
C LEU A 180 -9.31 0.68 -45.48
N ALA A 181 -9.79 -0.44 -44.93
CA ALA A 181 -10.39 -1.55 -45.69
C ALA A 181 -11.69 -1.10 -46.40
N LEU A 182 -12.51 -0.26 -45.75
CA LEU A 182 -13.75 0.27 -46.33
C LEU A 182 -13.47 1.27 -47.47
N VAL A 183 -12.44 2.11 -47.31
CA VAL A 183 -12.05 3.08 -48.37
C VAL A 183 -11.48 2.39 -49.62
N GLN A 184 -10.71 1.31 -49.46
CA GLN A 184 -10.17 0.55 -50.59
C GLN A 184 -11.27 -0.22 -51.34
N ASN A 185 -12.24 -0.78 -50.64
CA ASN A 185 -13.33 -1.52 -51.29
C ASN A 185 -14.29 -0.59 -52.06
N GLY A 186 -14.45 0.68 -51.64
CA GLY A 186 -15.27 1.67 -52.33
C GLY A 186 -14.67 2.19 -53.65
N ARG A 187 -13.36 2.04 -53.87
CA ARG A 187 -12.69 2.51 -55.10
C ARG A 187 -12.68 1.51 -56.26
N SER A 188 -12.88 0.21 -56.00
CA SER A 188 -12.88 -0.82 -57.02
C SER A 188 -14.17 -0.96 -57.83
N GLY A 189 -15.22 -0.20 -57.51
CA GLY A 189 -16.55 -0.26 -58.14
C GLY A 189 -16.81 0.67 -59.32
N ARG A 190 -15.87 1.55 -59.69
CA ARG A 190 -16.07 2.43 -60.88
C ARG A 190 -15.53 1.75 -62.12
N LYS A 191 -16.39 1.01 -62.85
CA LYS A 191 -16.14 0.62 -64.24
C LYS A 191 -16.24 1.85 -65.15
N PRO A 192 -15.30 2.06 -66.06
CA PRO A 192 -15.44 3.11 -67.11
C PRO A 192 -16.60 2.69 -68.01
N ARG A 193 -17.53 3.65 -68.24
CA ARG A 193 -18.51 3.55 -69.31
C ARG A 193 -17.78 3.98 -70.63
N ALA A 194 -17.84 3.09 -71.62
CA ALA A 194 -17.49 3.37 -73.01
C ALA A 194 -18.64 4.16 -73.68
#